data_693262c3860eaca6aa08af27a5c13bd6
#
_entry.id   693262c3860eaca6aa08af27a5c13bd6
#
_cell.length_a   1.000
_cell.length_b   1.000
_cell.length_c   1.000
_cell.angle_alpha   90.00
_cell.angle_beta   90.00
_cell.angle_gamma   90.00
#
_symmetry.space_group_name_H-M   'P 1'
#
loop_
_entity.id
_entity.type
_entity.pdbx_description
1 polymer ?
#
loop_
_entity_poly.entity_id
_entity_poly.type
_entity_poly.pdbx_seq_one_letter_code
_entity_poly.pdbx_strand_id
1 'polypeptide(L)'
;MSTRRFFLLVTALLPCILFAGTNLQVFYDFGSTGTLCENQRSNRVTTTLELFYPDNWGNTFAFIDFDYAINPTDPKSTPFMAYGEIARCLNFWQSTPAKDLSVQIEYDGGLGIGKDPLGSYYGYGIHNAGLLGLNYFLHTDDFKNTFNIELLYKFIADEYNRCNNAVPLQFTFVWGCDDFCTAPGLRFSGFLDVWGQKDAAGQSFVLLTEPQLWYNVGRWFKCSNLNIGTEIEFSYNFAGQGFMCNPCLGLKWCFDN
;
A
#
# COMPACT_ATOMS: atom_id res chain seq x y z
N MET A 1 -27.29 19.00 22.75
CA MET A 1 -26.54 19.43 21.57
C MET A 1 -26.77 18.39 20.48
N SER A 2 -27.38 18.83 19.38
CA SER A 2 -28.00 17.92 18.38
C SER A 2 -26.95 17.15 17.57
N THR A 3 -27.11 15.85 17.46
CA THR A 3 -26.37 14.90 16.62
C THR A 3 -26.22 15.37 15.15
N ARG A 4 -27.13 16.22 14.67
CA ARG A 4 -27.07 16.83 13.33
C ARG A 4 -25.89 17.82 13.15
N ARG A 5 -25.41 18.48 14.22
CA ARG A 5 -24.29 19.42 14.14
C ARG A 5 -22.93 18.70 14.10
N PHE A 6 -22.86 17.52 14.68
CA PHE A 6 -21.65 16.69 14.64
C PHE A 6 -21.45 16.10 13.25
N PHE A 7 -22.53 15.64 12.59
CA PHE A 7 -22.49 15.12 11.22
C PHE A 7 -22.10 16.19 10.18
N LEU A 8 -22.59 17.44 10.36
CA LEU A 8 -22.23 18.54 9.47
C LEU A 8 -20.77 18.99 9.64
N LEU A 9 -20.19 18.86 10.84
CA LEU A 9 -18.78 19.19 11.06
C LEU A 9 -17.84 18.13 10.45
N VAL A 10 -18.21 16.86 10.52
CA VAL A 10 -17.46 15.75 9.91
C VAL A 10 -17.53 15.84 8.39
N THR A 11 -18.70 16.14 7.82
CA THR A 11 -18.86 16.30 6.35
C THR A 11 -18.22 17.58 5.80
N ALA A 12 -18.03 18.64 6.62
CA ALA A 12 -17.33 19.85 6.19
C ALA A 12 -15.80 19.73 6.27
N LEU A 13 -15.26 18.83 7.09
CA LEU A 13 -13.82 18.54 7.18
C LEU A 13 -13.35 17.51 6.14
N LEU A 14 -14.23 16.62 5.67
CA LEU A 14 -13.89 15.64 4.64
C LEU A 14 -13.40 16.25 3.30
N PRO A 15 -13.98 17.35 2.76
CA PRO A 15 -13.51 17.89 1.49
C PRO A 15 -12.10 18.49 1.54
N CYS A 16 -11.64 18.95 2.69
CA CYS A 16 -10.30 19.56 2.79
C CYS A 16 -9.16 18.53 2.91
N ILE A 17 -9.47 17.31 3.34
CA ILE A 17 -8.47 16.24 3.49
C ILE A 17 -8.27 15.48 2.18
N LEU A 18 -9.26 15.52 1.27
CA LEU A 18 -9.26 14.75 0.03
C LEU A 18 -8.40 15.34 -1.11
N PHE A 19 -7.73 16.48 -0.92
CA PHE A 19 -7.11 17.20 -2.04
C PHE A 19 -5.58 17.25 -2.06
N ALA A 20 -4.87 16.72 -1.08
CA ALA A 20 -3.42 16.65 -1.12
C ALA A 20 -2.97 15.21 -1.39
N GLY A 21 -2.52 14.93 -2.60
CA GLY A 21 -1.97 13.62 -3.00
C GLY A 21 -2.94 12.45 -2.91
N THR A 22 -4.25 12.71 -3.08
CA THR A 22 -5.27 11.65 -3.02
C THR A 22 -5.53 11.07 -4.40
N ASN A 23 -5.57 9.75 -4.51
CA ASN A 23 -5.91 9.07 -5.74
C ASN A 23 -6.76 7.81 -5.50
N LEU A 24 -7.53 7.45 -6.52
CA LEU A 24 -8.27 6.19 -6.60
C LEU A 24 -7.67 5.36 -7.73
N GLN A 25 -7.31 4.12 -7.42
CA GLN A 25 -6.78 3.16 -8.37
C GLN A 25 -7.75 1.99 -8.52
N VAL A 26 -7.82 1.44 -9.71
CA VAL A 26 -8.56 0.20 -10.00
C VAL A 26 -7.64 -0.69 -10.80
N PHE A 27 -7.31 -1.85 -10.26
CA PHE A 27 -6.45 -2.84 -10.89
C PHE A 27 -7.21 -4.08 -11.29
N TYR A 28 -6.86 -4.61 -12.44
CA TYR A 28 -7.12 -6.00 -12.79
C TYR A 28 -5.84 -6.79 -12.54
N ASP A 29 -5.85 -7.62 -11.51
CA ASP A 29 -4.80 -8.56 -11.16
C ASP A 29 -5.01 -9.85 -11.95
N PHE A 30 -4.03 -10.21 -12.78
CA PHE A 30 -4.06 -11.43 -13.62
C PHE A 30 -3.81 -12.71 -12.80
N GLY A 31 -3.54 -12.58 -11.51
CA GLY A 31 -3.15 -13.68 -10.64
C GLY A 31 -1.68 -14.09 -10.86
N SER A 32 -1.28 -15.13 -10.17
CA SER A 32 0.10 -15.61 -10.25
C SER A 32 0.41 -16.18 -11.63
N THR A 33 1.46 -15.64 -12.25
CA THR A 33 1.88 -16.02 -13.61
C THR A 33 3.30 -16.60 -13.60
N GLY A 34 3.51 -17.59 -14.46
CA GLY A 34 4.81 -18.17 -14.71
C GLY A 34 5.13 -19.45 -13.94
N THR A 35 6.15 -20.16 -14.42
CA THR A 35 6.63 -21.45 -13.87
C THR A 35 7.43 -21.30 -12.57
N LEU A 36 7.76 -20.05 -12.20
CA LEU A 36 8.53 -19.74 -10.99
C LEU A 36 7.64 -19.54 -9.76
N CYS A 37 6.31 -19.43 -9.95
CA CYS A 37 5.39 -19.23 -8.84
C CYS A 37 5.05 -20.56 -8.18
N GLU A 38 5.46 -20.74 -6.94
CA GLU A 38 5.20 -21.93 -6.14
C GLU A 38 3.75 -22.01 -5.68
N ASN A 39 3.10 -20.85 -5.54
CA ASN A 39 1.68 -20.73 -5.19
C ASN A 39 0.90 -20.06 -6.32
N GLN A 40 -0.36 -20.45 -6.48
CA GLN A 40 -1.25 -19.85 -7.46
C GLN A 40 -2.26 -18.94 -6.77
N ARG A 41 -2.26 -17.67 -7.12
CA ARG A 41 -3.27 -16.69 -6.75
C ARG A 41 -4.24 -16.49 -7.93
N SER A 42 -5.54 -16.53 -7.65
CA SER A 42 -6.59 -16.29 -8.66
C SER A 42 -6.60 -14.83 -9.08
N ASN A 43 -7.04 -14.57 -10.31
CA ASN A 43 -7.31 -13.23 -10.78
C ASN A 43 -8.39 -12.53 -9.94
N ARG A 44 -8.27 -11.21 -9.81
CA ARG A 44 -9.17 -10.35 -9.01
C ARG A 44 -9.20 -8.93 -9.56
N VAL A 45 -10.14 -8.15 -9.06
CA VAL A 45 -10.09 -6.69 -9.15
C VAL A 45 -9.72 -6.15 -7.79
N THR A 46 -8.80 -5.20 -7.72
CA THR A 46 -8.45 -4.45 -6.52
C THR A 46 -8.80 -2.98 -6.74
N THR A 47 -9.40 -2.34 -5.75
CA THR A 47 -9.56 -0.89 -5.72
C THR A 47 -8.77 -0.34 -4.55
N THR A 48 -7.90 0.64 -4.82
CA THR A 48 -7.05 1.30 -3.84
C THR A 48 -7.46 2.76 -3.72
N LEU A 49 -7.77 3.21 -2.52
CA LEU A 49 -7.83 4.62 -2.19
C LEU A 49 -6.56 4.98 -1.44
N GLU A 50 -5.75 5.87 -2.00
CA GLU A 50 -4.47 6.29 -1.46
C GLU A 50 -4.50 7.77 -1.11
N LEU A 51 -3.87 8.14 0.00
CA LEU A 51 -3.74 9.50 0.51
C LEU A 51 -2.29 9.77 0.88
N PHE A 52 -1.73 10.87 0.38
CA PHE A 52 -0.50 11.47 0.90
C PHE A 52 -0.77 12.91 1.34
N TYR A 53 -0.55 13.21 2.61
CA TYR A 53 -0.84 14.53 3.18
C TYR A 53 0.39 15.07 3.93
N PRO A 54 1.14 16.04 3.34
CA PRO A 54 2.20 16.75 4.03
C PRO A 54 1.62 17.86 4.92
N ASP A 55 2.26 18.10 6.06
CA ASP A 55 1.94 19.23 6.95
C ASP A 55 3.21 19.81 7.59
N ASN A 56 3.04 20.78 8.51
CA ASN A 56 4.16 21.46 9.17
C ASN A 56 5.01 20.55 10.08
N TRP A 57 4.55 19.35 10.39
CA TRP A 57 5.23 18.40 11.29
C TRP A 57 5.81 17.20 10.55
N GLY A 58 5.49 17.04 9.26
CA GLY A 58 5.93 15.91 8.45
C GLY A 58 4.88 15.53 7.42
N ASN A 59 4.54 14.24 7.34
CA ASN A 59 3.52 13.77 6.41
C ASN A 59 2.73 12.59 6.98
N THR A 60 1.56 12.36 6.43
CA THR A 60 0.76 11.16 6.62
C THR A 60 0.61 10.48 5.27
N PHE A 61 0.93 9.20 5.21
CA PHE A 61 0.57 8.32 4.11
C PHE A 61 -0.47 7.32 4.60
N ALA A 62 -1.46 7.03 3.78
CA ALA A 62 -2.42 5.98 4.07
C ALA A 62 -2.99 5.41 2.78
N PHE A 63 -3.32 4.13 2.78
CA PHE A 63 -4.13 3.54 1.73
C PHE A 63 -5.08 2.48 2.30
N ILE A 64 -6.10 2.17 1.52
CA ILE A 64 -6.98 1.06 1.76
C ILE A 64 -7.31 0.37 0.44
N ASP A 65 -7.14 -0.94 0.43
CA ASP A 65 -7.45 -1.84 -0.66
C ASP A 65 -8.72 -2.62 -0.39
N PHE A 66 -9.49 -2.84 -1.45
CA PHE A 66 -10.59 -3.79 -1.47
C PHE A 66 -10.42 -4.75 -2.63
N ASP A 67 -10.39 -6.04 -2.33
CA ASP A 67 -10.31 -7.10 -3.33
C ASP A 67 -11.68 -7.69 -3.65
N TYR A 68 -11.95 -7.86 -4.95
CA TYR A 68 -13.18 -8.40 -5.49
C TYR A 68 -12.89 -9.64 -6.33
N ALA A 69 -13.57 -10.75 -6.03
CA ALA A 69 -13.50 -11.95 -6.88
C ALA A 69 -14.25 -11.73 -8.21
N ILE A 70 -13.67 -12.20 -9.31
CA ILE A 70 -14.22 -11.98 -10.65
C ILE A 70 -15.16 -13.11 -11.08
N ASN A 71 -15.15 -14.24 -10.39
CA ASN A 71 -15.99 -15.37 -10.77
C ASN A 71 -17.46 -15.10 -10.45
N PRO A 72 -18.36 -14.92 -11.44
CA PRO A 72 -19.76 -14.59 -11.22
C PRO A 72 -20.59 -15.73 -10.59
N THR A 73 -20.04 -16.94 -10.54
CA THR A 73 -20.69 -18.09 -9.87
C THR A 73 -20.26 -18.22 -8.42
N ASP A 74 -19.26 -17.48 -7.98
CA ASP A 74 -18.87 -17.38 -6.58
C ASP A 74 -19.64 -16.21 -5.94
N PRO A 75 -20.43 -16.43 -4.88
CA PRO A 75 -21.05 -15.34 -4.11
C PRO A 75 -20.04 -14.35 -3.50
N LYS A 76 -18.73 -14.58 -3.68
CA LYS A 76 -17.63 -13.64 -3.38
C LYS A 76 -17.43 -12.53 -4.43
N SER A 77 -18.38 -12.26 -5.30
CA SER A 77 -18.33 -11.06 -6.17
C SER A 77 -18.46 -9.74 -5.37
N THR A 78 -18.69 -9.82 -4.08
CA THR A 78 -18.57 -8.73 -3.11
C THR A 78 -17.13 -8.59 -2.65
N PRO A 79 -16.69 -7.42 -2.10
CA PRO A 79 -15.37 -7.32 -1.51
C PRO A 79 -15.16 -8.46 -0.50
N PHE A 80 -14.15 -9.29 -0.74
CA PHE A 80 -13.83 -10.41 0.14
C PHE A 80 -12.62 -10.12 1.02
N MET A 81 -11.87 -9.05 0.73
CA MET A 81 -10.73 -8.63 1.52
C MET A 81 -10.68 -7.10 1.56
N ALA A 82 -10.33 -6.54 2.70
CA ALA A 82 -9.96 -5.16 2.89
C ALA A 82 -8.64 -5.12 3.66
N TYR A 83 -7.65 -4.40 3.13
CA TYR A 83 -6.36 -4.19 3.77
C TYR A 83 -5.99 -2.73 3.69
N GLY A 84 -5.31 -2.20 4.67
CA GLY A 84 -4.86 -0.82 4.65
C GLY A 84 -3.71 -0.58 5.61
N GLU A 85 -3.01 0.49 5.32
CA GLU A 85 -1.90 0.99 6.11
C GLU A 85 -2.09 2.47 6.38
N ILE A 86 -1.57 2.92 7.52
CA ILE A 86 -1.45 4.33 7.84
C ILE A 86 -0.12 4.59 8.51
N ALA A 87 0.71 5.39 7.86
CA ALA A 87 2.02 5.81 8.34
C ALA A 87 2.02 7.32 8.63
N ARG A 88 2.61 7.69 9.75
CA ARG A 88 2.83 9.08 10.14
C ARG A 88 4.31 9.34 10.37
N CYS A 89 4.90 10.19 9.55
CA CYS A 89 6.25 10.73 9.74
C CYS A 89 6.18 12.03 10.55
N LEU A 90 7.02 12.13 11.59
CA LEU A 90 7.17 13.30 12.45
C LEU A 90 8.62 13.80 12.39
N ASN A 91 8.78 15.02 11.90
CA ASN A 91 10.07 15.68 11.78
C ASN A 91 10.20 16.80 12.82
N PHE A 92 10.97 16.53 13.87
CA PHE A 92 11.17 17.46 15.00
C PHE A 92 12.38 18.39 14.82
N TRP A 93 13.20 18.19 13.77
CA TRP A 93 14.49 18.86 13.57
C TRP A 93 14.65 19.52 12.19
N GLN A 94 13.55 20.05 11.66
CA GLN A 94 13.46 20.67 10.33
C GLN A 94 14.49 21.81 10.10
N SER A 95 14.91 22.50 11.18
CA SER A 95 15.89 23.60 11.10
C SER A 95 17.35 23.15 11.31
N THR A 96 17.62 21.85 11.25
CA THR A 96 18.95 21.27 11.48
C THR A 96 19.44 20.52 10.22
N PRO A 97 20.71 20.12 10.16
CA PRO A 97 21.19 19.25 9.09
C PRO A 97 20.48 17.90 8.97
N ALA A 98 19.74 17.48 9.99
CA ALA A 98 18.95 16.26 9.99
C ALA A 98 17.50 16.46 9.48
N LYS A 99 17.23 17.56 8.78
CA LYS A 99 15.89 17.95 8.30
C LYS A 99 15.16 16.86 7.48
N ASP A 100 15.88 15.96 6.85
CA ASP A 100 15.32 14.90 6.01
C ASP A 100 15.06 13.59 6.78
N LEU A 101 15.36 13.56 8.09
CA LEU A 101 15.11 12.43 8.97
C LEU A 101 13.80 12.64 9.75
N SER A 102 12.98 11.63 9.84
CA SER A 102 11.71 11.62 10.61
C SER A 102 11.62 10.40 11.52
N VAL A 103 10.85 10.52 12.58
CA VAL A 103 10.32 9.36 13.30
C VAL A 103 9.05 8.92 12.58
N GLN A 104 8.93 7.63 12.28
CA GLN A 104 7.74 7.04 11.66
C GLN A 104 7.00 6.15 12.64
N ILE A 105 5.70 6.31 12.69
CA ILE A 105 4.76 5.40 13.37
C ILE A 105 3.79 4.91 12.30
N GLU A 106 3.55 3.59 12.28
CA GLU A 106 2.71 2.98 11.24
C GLU A 106 1.85 1.87 11.83
N TYR A 107 0.70 1.69 11.23
CA TYR A 107 -0.19 0.57 11.49
C TYR A 107 -0.62 -0.05 10.17
N ASP A 108 -0.48 -1.38 10.10
CA ASP A 108 -0.91 -2.21 8.97
C ASP A 108 -1.97 -3.18 9.46
N GLY A 109 -2.99 -3.43 8.65
CA GLY A 109 -3.97 -4.44 9.01
C GLY A 109 -5.12 -4.54 8.06
N GLY A 110 -5.89 -5.61 8.23
CA GLY A 110 -7.03 -5.85 7.38
C GLY A 110 -7.90 -7.01 7.84
N LEU A 111 -8.92 -7.26 7.05
CA LEU A 111 -9.90 -8.33 7.25
C LEU A 111 -10.14 -9.05 5.93
N GLY A 112 -10.30 -10.36 5.99
CA GLY A 112 -10.66 -11.17 4.84
C GLY A 112 -11.79 -12.13 5.16
N ILE A 113 -12.43 -12.62 4.11
CA ILE A 113 -13.46 -13.67 4.16
C ILE A 113 -12.92 -14.89 3.43
N GLY A 114 -12.76 -15.97 4.15
CA GLY A 114 -12.40 -17.29 3.63
C GLY A 114 -13.61 -18.21 3.49
N LYS A 115 -13.39 -19.34 2.81
CA LYS A 115 -14.37 -20.41 2.70
C LYS A 115 -13.68 -21.72 3.09
N ASP A 116 -14.25 -22.44 4.03
CA ASP A 116 -13.75 -23.74 4.43
C ASP A 116 -14.03 -24.84 3.39
N PRO A 117 -13.41 -26.03 3.49
CA PRO A 117 -13.66 -27.14 2.56
C PRO A 117 -15.13 -27.62 2.55
N LEU A 118 -15.91 -27.34 3.58
CA LEU A 118 -17.33 -27.67 3.70
C LEU A 118 -18.23 -26.60 3.07
N GLY A 119 -17.65 -25.49 2.61
CA GLY A 119 -18.35 -24.41 1.95
C GLY A 119 -18.86 -23.31 2.87
N SER A 120 -18.55 -23.35 4.18
CA SER A 120 -18.93 -22.29 5.13
C SER A 120 -17.96 -21.11 5.05
N TYR A 121 -18.50 -19.90 5.17
CA TYR A 121 -17.69 -18.68 5.18
C TYR A 121 -17.19 -18.38 6.59
N TYR A 122 -15.95 -17.90 6.69
CA TYR A 122 -15.35 -17.41 7.94
C TYR A 122 -14.57 -16.11 7.69
N GLY A 123 -14.57 -15.21 8.69
CA GLY A 123 -13.73 -14.02 8.70
C GLY A 123 -12.35 -14.33 9.29
N TYR A 124 -11.31 -13.68 8.79
CA TYR A 124 -9.96 -13.73 9.35
C TYR A 124 -9.31 -12.35 9.34
N GLY A 125 -8.39 -12.10 10.29
CA GLY A 125 -7.56 -10.91 10.31
C GLY A 125 -6.37 -11.05 9.38
N ILE A 126 -5.95 -9.95 8.77
CA ILE A 126 -4.75 -9.87 7.94
C ILE A 126 -3.71 -9.10 8.73
N HIS A 127 -2.65 -9.78 9.17
CA HIS A 127 -1.41 -9.25 9.76
C HIS A 127 -1.52 -7.88 10.42
N ASN A 128 -2.29 -7.77 11.52
CA ASN A 128 -2.28 -6.53 12.29
C ASN A 128 -0.87 -6.28 12.84
N ALA A 129 -0.22 -5.22 12.38
CA ALA A 129 1.11 -4.85 12.79
C ALA A 129 1.18 -3.37 13.19
N GLY A 130 1.96 -3.09 14.22
CA GLY A 130 2.39 -1.76 14.58
C GLY A 130 3.88 -1.60 14.28
N LEU A 131 4.26 -0.50 13.64
CA LEU A 131 5.65 -0.21 13.30
C LEU A 131 6.08 1.12 13.92
N LEU A 132 7.34 1.18 14.34
CA LEU A 132 7.96 2.39 14.88
C LEU A 132 9.43 2.43 14.48
N GLY A 133 9.89 3.55 13.96
CA GLY A 133 11.30 3.69 13.60
C GLY A 133 11.65 5.01 12.97
N LEU A 134 12.59 4.96 12.04
CA LEU A 134 13.14 6.12 11.35
C LEU A 134 12.87 6.04 9.86
N ASN A 135 12.57 7.18 9.27
CA ASN A 135 12.43 7.40 7.83
C ASN A 135 13.40 8.50 7.41
N TYR A 136 14.22 8.24 6.40
CA TYR A 136 15.09 9.22 5.78
C TYR A 136 14.58 9.53 4.36
N PHE A 137 14.18 10.78 4.15
CA PHE A 137 13.57 11.25 2.91
C PHE A 137 14.60 11.94 2.01
N LEU A 138 14.86 11.36 0.85
CA LEU A 138 15.71 11.91 -0.19
C LEU A 138 14.85 12.43 -1.33
N HIS A 139 15.17 13.59 -1.87
CA HIS A 139 14.46 14.16 -3.01
C HIS A 139 15.36 15.08 -3.86
N THR A 140 14.99 15.24 -5.12
CA THR A 140 15.50 16.34 -5.96
C THR A 140 14.82 17.66 -5.57
N ASP A 141 15.45 18.80 -5.90
CA ASP A 141 14.93 20.12 -5.54
C ASP A 141 13.51 20.39 -6.08
N ASP A 142 13.15 19.77 -7.20
CA ASP A 142 11.82 19.85 -7.83
C ASP A 142 10.85 18.75 -7.37
N PHE A 143 11.27 17.89 -6.44
CA PHE A 143 10.51 16.74 -5.93
C PHE A 143 10.05 15.73 -6.99
N LYS A 144 10.59 15.79 -8.21
CA LYS A 144 10.28 14.81 -9.25
C LYS A 144 10.81 13.42 -8.94
N ASN A 145 11.95 13.36 -8.24
CA ASN A 145 12.48 12.10 -7.74
C ASN A 145 12.50 12.13 -6.22
N THR A 146 11.82 11.18 -5.64
CA THR A 146 11.67 11.04 -4.19
C THR A 146 11.98 9.61 -3.77
N PHE A 147 12.67 9.46 -2.64
CA PHE A 147 13.01 8.17 -2.08
C PHE A 147 12.87 8.21 -0.57
N ASN A 148 12.25 7.20 0.01
CA ASN A 148 12.27 6.98 1.46
C ASN A 148 13.09 5.73 1.77
N ILE A 149 13.92 5.83 2.79
CA ILE A 149 14.67 4.71 3.36
C ILE A 149 14.22 4.59 4.80
N GLU A 150 13.61 3.46 5.14
CA GLU A 150 12.97 3.26 6.42
C GLU A 150 13.57 2.07 7.16
N LEU A 151 13.75 2.22 8.46
CA LEU A 151 14.13 1.13 9.35
C LEU A 151 13.20 1.15 10.55
N LEU A 152 12.31 0.17 10.58
CA LEU A 152 11.20 0.11 11.50
C LEU A 152 11.28 -1.14 12.38
N TYR A 153 10.98 -0.99 13.66
CA TYR A 153 10.65 -2.10 14.53
C TYR A 153 9.20 -2.51 14.23
N LYS A 154 8.98 -3.77 13.85
CA LYS A 154 7.68 -4.31 13.45
C LYS A 154 7.16 -5.26 14.53
N PHE A 155 6.04 -4.91 15.12
CA PHE A 155 5.28 -5.74 16.05
C PHE A 155 4.05 -6.30 15.34
N ILE A 156 3.98 -7.61 15.15
CA ILE A 156 2.84 -8.29 14.54
C ILE A 156 1.97 -8.86 15.67
N ALA A 157 0.73 -8.38 15.74
CA ALA A 157 -0.30 -8.88 16.67
C ALA A 157 -1.16 -9.93 15.95
N ASP A 158 -0.78 -11.19 16.04
CA ASP A 158 -1.56 -12.29 15.50
C ASP A 158 -1.99 -13.23 16.63
N GLU A 159 -3.29 -13.32 16.86
CA GLU A 159 -3.87 -14.22 17.88
C GLU A 159 -3.77 -15.70 17.48
N TYR A 160 -3.77 -16.01 16.18
CA TYR A 160 -3.80 -17.39 15.69
C TYR A 160 -2.41 -17.98 15.46
N ASN A 161 -1.47 -17.18 15.02
CA ASN A 161 -0.12 -17.62 14.69
C ASN A 161 0.91 -16.90 15.54
N ARG A 162 0.85 -16.82 16.80
CA ARG A 162 1.82 -16.21 17.72
C ARG A 162 3.24 -16.14 17.11
N CYS A 163 3.36 -15.38 16.01
CA CYS A 163 4.57 -15.20 15.27
C CYS A 163 5.53 -14.37 16.13
N ASN A 164 6.34 -15.08 16.93
CA ASN A 164 7.46 -14.45 17.58
C ASN A 164 8.49 -14.14 16.49
N ASN A 165 8.50 -12.91 15.98
CA ASN A 165 9.55 -12.42 15.12
C ASN A 165 10.88 -12.52 15.86
N ALA A 166 11.79 -13.38 15.40
CA ALA A 166 13.14 -13.42 15.96
C ALA A 166 13.94 -12.18 15.56
N VAL A 167 13.56 -11.54 14.45
CA VAL A 167 14.12 -10.26 13.97
C VAL A 167 12.94 -9.30 13.72
N PRO A 168 12.52 -8.53 14.73
CA PRO A 168 11.37 -7.65 14.65
C PRO A 168 11.73 -6.34 13.94
N LEU A 169 12.38 -6.43 12.78
CA LEU A 169 12.80 -5.30 11.98
C LEU A 169 12.21 -5.42 10.58
N GLN A 170 11.77 -4.29 10.05
CA GLN A 170 11.40 -4.09 8.66
C GLN A 170 12.31 -3.03 8.06
N PHE A 171 12.86 -3.33 6.89
CA PHE A 171 13.47 -2.36 6.00
C PHE A 171 12.49 -2.07 4.88
N THR A 172 12.23 -0.78 4.65
CA THR A 172 11.38 -0.30 3.57
C THR A 172 12.15 0.69 2.71
N PHE A 173 12.01 0.54 1.38
CA PHE A 173 12.50 1.50 0.41
C PHE A 173 11.36 1.88 -0.52
N VAL A 174 10.97 3.17 -0.51
CA VAL A 174 9.92 3.71 -1.39
C VAL A 174 10.53 4.63 -2.42
N TRP A 175 10.06 4.58 -3.65
CA TRP A 175 10.52 5.48 -4.71
C TRP A 175 9.37 6.07 -5.52
N GLY A 176 9.59 7.28 -6.02
CA GLY A 176 8.73 7.97 -6.96
C GLY A 176 9.56 8.80 -7.93
N CYS A 177 9.47 8.51 -9.23
CA CYS A 177 10.23 9.19 -10.28
C CYS A 177 9.27 9.69 -11.34
N ASP A 178 9.01 10.98 -11.36
CA ASP A 178 8.20 11.64 -12.38
C ASP A 178 9.03 11.93 -13.63
N ASP A 179 8.35 11.98 -14.79
CA ASP A 179 8.99 12.11 -16.10
C ASP A 179 10.11 11.08 -16.31
N PHE A 180 9.86 9.85 -15.84
CA PHE A 180 10.82 8.74 -15.85
C PHE A 180 11.41 8.52 -17.24
N CYS A 181 12.73 8.28 -17.31
CA CYS A 181 13.49 8.21 -18.56
C CYS A 181 13.29 9.43 -19.46
N THR A 182 13.10 10.62 -18.89
CA THR A 182 12.82 11.87 -19.62
C THR A 182 11.54 11.86 -20.45
N ALA A 183 10.63 10.91 -20.19
CA ALA A 183 9.34 10.80 -20.88
C ALA A 183 8.26 11.57 -20.09
N PRO A 184 7.78 12.74 -20.60
CA PRO A 184 6.86 13.58 -19.87
C PRO A 184 5.54 12.86 -19.57
N GLY A 185 5.16 12.85 -18.28
CA GLY A 185 3.95 12.20 -17.77
C GLY A 185 4.07 10.70 -17.54
N LEU A 186 5.27 10.12 -17.70
CA LEU A 186 5.57 8.77 -17.28
C LEU A 186 6.09 8.83 -15.83
N ARG A 187 5.48 8.08 -14.91
CA ARG A 187 5.91 7.95 -13.52
C ARG A 187 6.29 6.51 -13.23
N PHE A 188 7.47 6.31 -12.67
CA PHE A 188 7.90 5.05 -12.09
C PHE A 188 7.88 5.17 -10.57
N SER A 189 7.11 4.36 -9.88
CA SER A 189 6.96 4.40 -8.43
C SER A 189 6.86 2.99 -7.86
N GLY A 190 6.90 2.88 -6.54
CA GLY A 190 6.71 1.62 -5.86
C GLY A 190 7.44 1.57 -4.53
N PHE A 191 7.45 0.40 -3.94
CA PHE A 191 8.15 0.13 -2.69
C PHE A 191 8.80 -1.26 -2.70
N LEU A 192 9.70 -1.46 -1.76
CA LEU A 192 10.33 -2.73 -1.40
C LEU A 192 10.35 -2.85 0.11
N ASP A 193 9.73 -3.89 0.62
CA ASP A 193 9.73 -4.27 2.02
C ASP A 193 10.46 -5.59 2.25
N VAL A 194 11.27 -5.62 3.31
CA VAL A 194 11.91 -6.86 3.78
C VAL A 194 11.80 -6.91 5.29
N TRP A 195 11.22 -7.98 5.83
CA TRP A 195 11.12 -8.18 7.28
C TRP A 195 11.32 -9.64 7.68
N GLY A 196 11.69 -9.84 8.95
CA GLY A 196 11.75 -11.17 9.55
C GLY A 196 10.36 -11.63 9.97
N GLN A 197 10.02 -12.87 9.67
CA GLN A 197 8.78 -13.51 10.12
C GLN A 197 9.06 -14.93 10.56
N LYS A 198 8.36 -15.38 11.61
CA LYS A 198 8.38 -16.77 12.03
C LYS A 198 7.01 -17.38 11.83
N ASP A 199 6.95 -18.42 11.06
CA ASP A 199 5.76 -19.23 10.82
C ASP A 199 5.88 -20.64 11.45
N ALA A 200 4.93 -21.52 11.16
CA ALA A 200 4.95 -22.90 11.65
C ALA A 200 6.15 -23.72 11.13
N ALA A 201 6.73 -23.35 10.01
CA ALA A 201 7.91 -23.99 9.41
C ALA A 201 9.23 -23.49 9.99
N GLY A 202 9.21 -22.39 10.77
CA GLY A 202 10.39 -21.82 11.43
C GLY A 202 10.62 -20.36 11.10
N GLN A 203 11.87 -19.88 11.28
CA GLN A 203 12.25 -18.52 10.97
C GLN A 203 12.47 -18.35 9.46
N SER A 204 11.81 -17.36 8.88
CA SER A 204 11.99 -16.95 7.50
C SER A 204 12.11 -15.43 7.39
N PHE A 205 12.43 -14.94 6.20
CA PHE A 205 12.22 -13.55 5.85
C PHE A 205 11.08 -13.46 4.82
N VAL A 206 10.42 -12.31 4.82
CA VAL A 206 9.42 -11.94 3.81
C VAL A 206 9.99 -10.80 2.99
N LEU A 207 9.78 -10.87 1.68
CA LEU A 207 10.02 -9.77 0.75
C LEU A 207 8.74 -9.48 0.01
N LEU A 208 8.41 -8.20 -0.10
CA LEU A 208 7.32 -7.70 -0.92
C LEU A 208 7.81 -6.47 -1.67
N THR A 209 7.54 -6.40 -2.97
CA THR A 209 7.80 -5.20 -3.77
C THR A 209 6.77 -5.06 -4.86
N GLU A 210 6.34 -3.83 -5.08
CA GLU A 210 5.30 -3.49 -6.07
C GLU A 210 5.76 -2.32 -6.95
N PRO A 211 6.67 -2.56 -7.91
CA PRO A 211 7.00 -1.57 -8.93
C PRO A 211 5.78 -1.24 -9.78
N GLN A 212 5.52 0.04 -9.93
CA GLN A 212 4.42 0.61 -10.72
C GLN A 212 4.96 1.48 -11.84
N LEU A 213 4.33 1.41 -13.00
CA LEU A 213 4.59 2.30 -14.12
C LEU A 213 3.28 2.95 -14.57
N TRP A 214 3.16 4.27 -14.44
CA TRP A 214 1.97 5.04 -14.75
C TRP A 214 2.24 6.02 -15.88
N TYR A 215 1.30 6.12 -16.83
CA TYR A 215 1.33 7.14 -17.87
C TYR A 215 0.08 8.00 -17.82
N ASN A 216 0.25 9.32 -17.78
CA ASN A 216 -0.84 10.28 -17.78
C ASN A 216 -1.45 10.41 -19.18
N VAL A 217 -2.48 9.61 -19.45
CA VAL A 217 -3.23 9.62 -20.71
C VAL A 217 -4.18 10.81 -20.81
N GLY A 218 -4.55 11.38 -19.67
CA GLY A 218 -5.41 12.56 -19.60
C GLY A 218 -4.83 13.78 -20.28
N ARG A 219 -3.53 13.84 -20.47
CA ARG A 219 -2.84 14.91 -21.25
C ARG A 219 -3.39 15.04 -22.67
N TRP A 220 -3.83 13.96 -23.30
CA TRP A 220 -4.41 13.98 -24.63
C TRP A 220 -5.85 14.53 -24.66
N PHE A 221 -6.54 14.48 -23.52
CA PHE A 221 -7.94 14.86 -23.37
C PHE A 221 -8.15 16.13 -22.52
N LYS A 222 -7.04 16.85 -22.19
CA LYS A 222 -7.05 18.02 -21.27
C LYS A 222 -7.63 17.66 -19.89
N CYS A 223 -7.39 16.45 -19.45
CA CYS A 223 -7.79 15.92 -18.15
C CYS A 223 -6.55 15.31 -17.49
N SER A 224 -5.79 16.10 -16.70
CA SER A 224 -4.54 15.66 -16.09
C SER A 224 -4.70 14.55 -15.02
N ASN A 225 -5.94 14.29 -14.63
CA ASN A 225 -6.27 13.38 -13.52
C ASN A 225 -6.15 11.88 -13.89
N LEU A 226 -6.32 11.54 -15.19
CA LEU A 226 -6.42 10.15 -15.63
C LEU A 226 -5.07 9.56 -16.02
N ASN A 227 -4.72 8.46 -15.39
CA ASN A 227 -3.52 7.68 -15.69
C ASN A 227 -3.91 6.23 -16.00
N ILE A 228 -3.16 5.60 -16.90
CA ILE A 228 -3.16 4.15 -17.13
C ILE A 228 -1.79 3.60 -16.77
N GLY A 229 -1.76 2.41 -16.22
CA GLY A 229 -0.49 1.86 -15.78
C GLY A 229 -0.54 0.39 -15.45
N THR A 230 0.55 -0.07 -14.90
CA THR A 230 0.73 -1.45 -14.45
C THR A 230 1.44 -1.45 -13.11
N GLU A 231 1.15 -2.46 -12.33
CA GLU A 231 1.85 -2.83 -11.12
C GLU A 231 2.23 -4.29 -11.23
N ILE A 232 3.36 -4.67 -10.68
CA ILE A 232 3.76 -6.06 -10.59
C ILE A 232 4.14 -6.36 -9.15
N GLU A 233 3.30 -7.10 -8.44
CA GLU A 233 3.67 -7.62 -7.13
C GLU A 233 4.70 -8.75 -7.31
N PHE A 234 5.89 -8.56 -6.78
CA PHE A 234 6.86 -9.61 -6.56
C PHE A 234 6.96 -9.86 -5.06
N SER A 235 6.76 -11.09 -4.66
CA SER A 235 6.85 -11.44 -3.25
C SER A 235 7.55 -12.76 -3.01
N TYR A 236 8.13 -12.89 -1.81
CA TYR A 236 8.70 -14.13 -1.31
C TYR A 236 8.21 -14.38 0.11
N ASN A 237 7.56 -15.51 0.35
CA ASN A 237 6.95 -15.89 1.64
C ASN A 237 5.89 -14.91 2.18
N PHE A 238 5.27 -14.08 1.34
CA PHE A 238 4.28 -13.08 1.78
C PHE A 238 2.88 -13.68 1.94
N ALA A 239 2.26 -14.11 0.86
CA ALA A 239 0.91 -14.69 0.88
C ALA A 239 0.91 -16.22 0.76
N GLY A 240 2.05 -16.84 0.96
CA GLY A 240 2.32 -18.27 0.89
C GLY A 240 3.82 -18.51 0.89
N GLN A 241 4.24 -19.79 0.89
CA GLN A 241 5.66 -20.11 0.83
C GLN A 241 6.20 -19.90 -0.59
N GLY A 242 7.45 -19.44 -0.70
CA GLY A 242 8.16 -19.31 -1.95
C GLY A 242 7.88 -18.01 -2.70
N PHE A 243 8.25 -17.96 -3.96
CA PHE A 243 8.18 -16.78 -4.81
C PHE A 243 6.83 -16.68 -5.53
N MET A 244 6.30 -15.45 -5.61
CA MET A 244 5.13 -15.11 -6.42
C MET A 244 5.41 -13.88 -7.29
N CYS A 245 4.70 -13.83 -8.43
CA CYS A 245 4.70 -12.71 -9.36
C CYS A 245 3.27 -12.51 -9.87
N ASN A 246 2.67 -11.39 -9.53
CA ASN A 246 1.28 -11.06 -9.85
C ASN A 246 1.24 -9.73 -10.62
N PRO A 247 1.18 -9.77 -11.95
CA PRO A 247 1.07 -8.56 -12.76
C PRO A 247 -0.36 -8.01 -12.74
N CYS A 248 -0.48 -6.70 -12.68
CA CYS A 248 -1.74 -5.98 -12.72
C CYS A 248 -1.75 -4.95 -13.85
N LEU A 249 -2.93 -4.68 -14.39
CA LEU A 249 -3.20 -3.53 -15.26
C LEU A 249 -4.16 -2.59 -14.52
N GLY A 250 -3.85 -1.28 -14.50
CA GLY A 250 -4.57 -0.34 -13.68
C GLY A 250 -4.99 0.95 -14.37
N LEU A 251 -6.03 1.55 -13.80
CA LEU A 251 -6.45 2.93 -14.01
C LEU A 251 -6.29 3.68 -12.70
N LYS A 252 -5.76 4.91 -12.76
CA LYS A 252 -5.61 5.80 -11.60
C LYS A 252 -6.22 7.14 -11.89
N TRP A 253 -7.03 7.62 -10.95
CA TRP A 253 -7.58 8.98 -10.95
C TRP A 253 -6.98 9.75 -9.78
N CYS A 254 -6.24 10.83 -10.08
CA CYS A 254 -5.71 11.74 -9.08
C CYS A 254 -6.70 12.89 -8.84
N PHE A 255 -6.99 13.22 -7.58
CA PHE A 255 -8.01 14.23 -7.25
C PHE A 255 -7.46 15.66 -7.16
N ASP A 256 -6.15 15.81 -7.12
CA ASP A 256 -5.40 17.04 -6.81
C ASP A 256 -4.68 17.65 -8.01
N ASN A 257 -5.27 17.57 -9.19
CA ASN A 257 -4.72 18.19 -10.42
C ASN A 257 -5.50 19.43 -10.88
#